data_c72d1e8d6107df2efc9bd1b8acb8a96c
#
_entry.id   c72d1e8d6107df2efc9bd1b8acb8a96c
#
_cell.length_a   1.000
_cell.length_b   1.000
_cell.length_c   1.000
_cell.angle_alpha   90.00
_cell.angle_beta   90.00
_cell.angle_gamma   90.00
#
_symmetry.space_group_name_H-M   'P 1'
#
loop_
_entity.id
_entity.type
_entity.pdbx_description
1 polymer ?
#
loop_
_entity_poly.entity_id
_entity_poly.type
_entity_poly.pdbx_seq_one_letter_code
_entity_poly.pdbx_strand_id
1 'polypeptide(L)'
;MPFSKMPLVFPKETNVPKVPQIQPRTPLPRRHRLVLTVVLGVCAAVICWWRLHNDGVLAADFTWPWRGARALLAGENPYHVIQRTGPYPFDAPLYYPLPTLLFVLPLAWLPAPLAGGAFMGLSTALLVYAGTRDGYQRLPILLSVPFCNALFWPQWAPIITAVVLLPHLLPLALAKPSIGVAAFAARPSWRGAVASVVVLAGSFAVLPTWPLDWFAAVRQHAAVSPLFSFGGPLLLLAAVRWRSWQARLLLAMTCAPQLPYDVLPVLLVARTFRQHLVLAICGWLGVLVWPYAVVLHRNDWMGWQIVWVYLPALVIVLWPMPKHAAVCVPTVEQQSVV
;
A
#
# COMPACT_ATOMS: atom_id res chain seq x y z
N MET A 1 80.75 9.11 3.80
CA MET A 1 79.81 8.46 4.78
C MET A 1 78.61 7.97 4.00
N PRO A 2 78.34 6.65 3.90
CA PRO A 2 77.16 6.13 3.17
C PRO A 2 75.96 6.08 4.06
N PHE A 3 74.81 6.64 3.57
CA PHE A 3 73.51 6.58 4.21
C PHE A 3 73.00 5.14 4.17
N SER A 4 72.87 4.53 5.36
CA SER A 4 72.25 3.23 5.59
C SER A 4 70.77 3.33 5.31
N LYS A 5 70.27 2.49 4.39
CA LYS A 5 68.78 2.32 4.13
C LYS A 5 68.14 1.59 5.30
N MET A 6 67.29 2.30 6.06
CA MET A 6 66.47 1.74 7.10
C MET A 6 65.28 1.00 6.43
N PRO A 7 65.00 -0.28 6.73
CA PRO A 7 63.85 -0.96 6.16
C PRO A 7 62.57 -0.47 6.82
N LEU A 8 61.60 -0.01 6.02
CA LEU A 8 60.23 0.30 6.45
C LEU A 8 59.51 -1.00 6.82
N VAL A 9 59.35 -1.22 8.12
CA VAL A 9 58.49 -2.30 8.65
C VAL A 9 57.07 -1.85 8.59
N PHE A 10 56.27 -2.38 7.63
CA PHE A 10 54.84 -2.20 7.59
C PHE A 10 54.19 -3.05 8.73
N PRO A 11 53.28 -2.47 9.54
CA PRO A 11 52.60 -3.25 10.56
C PRO A 11 51.73 -4.33 9.90
N LYS A 12 51.90 -5.57 10.40
CA LYS A 12 51.06 -6.72 10.02
C LYS A 12 49.57 -6.35 10.07
N GLU A 13 48.85 -6.77 9.03
CA GLU A 13 47.40 -6.60 8.91
C GLU A 13 46.70 -6.97 10.21
N THR A 14 46.16 -5.96 10.89
CA THR A 14 45.28 -6.13 12.02
C THR A 14 44.01 -6.87 11.54
N ASN A 15 43.60 -7.91 12.27
CA ASN A 15 42.35 -8.65 12.05
C ASN A 15 41.18 -7.69 11.97
N VAL A 16 40.86 -7.23 10.76
CA VAL A 16 39.64 -6.47 10.51
C VAL A 16 38.48 -7.44 10.72
N PRO A 17 37.56 -7.21 11.66
CA PRO A 17 36.45 -8.10 11.87
C PRO A 17 35.68 -8.24 10.54
N LYS A 18 35.48 -9.48 10.07
CA LYS A 18 34.74 -9.78 8.85
C LYS A 18 33.33 -9.22 9.03
N VAL A 19 33.05 -8.11 8.34
CA VAL A 19 31.71 -7.53 8.26
C VAL A 19 30.77 -8.62 7.72
N PRO A 20 29.65 -8.92 8.39
CA PRO A 20 28.73 -9.94 7.91
C PRO A 20 28.27 -9.58 6.51
N GLN A 21 28.62 -10.40 5.54
CA GLN A 21 28.17 -10.27 4.16
C GLN A 21 26.65 -10.43 4.15
N ILE A 22 25.95 -9.36 3.78
CA ILE A 22 24.51 -9.43 3.51
C ILE A 22 24.37 -10.33 2.28
N GLN A 23 23.91 -11.56 2.50
CA GLN A 23 23.66 -12.51 1.42
C GLN A 23 22.79 -11.86 0.34
N PRO A 24 23.15 -12.00 -0.94
CA PRO A 24 22.32 -11.50 -2.04
C PRO A 24 20.91 -12.09 -1.92
N ARG A 25 19.91 -11.25 -2.10
CA ARG A 25 18.50 -11.64 -2.01
C ARG A 25 18.22 -12.66 -3.11
N THR A 26 18.09 -13.94 -2.76
CA THR A 26 17.66 -14.96 -3.70
C THR A 26 16.17 -14.79 -3.99
N PRO A 27 15.78 -14.50 -5.23
CA PRO A 27 14.37 -14.43 -5.59
C PRO A 27 13.73 -15.80 -5.35
N LEU A 28 12.50 -15.79 -4.83
CA LEU A 28 11.76 -17.02 -4.63
C LEU A 28 11.49 -17.71 -5.97
N PRO A 29 11.59 -19.05 -6.03
CA PRO A 29 11.18 -19.81 -7.20
C PRO A 29 9.75 -19.45 -7.59
N ARG A 30 9.50 -19.28 -8.89
CA ARG A 30 8.18 -18.85 -9.42
C ARG A 30 7.04 -19.74 -8.91
N ARG A 31 7.27 -21.04 -8.80
CA ARG A 31 6.28 -22.01 -8.26
C ARG A 31 5.88 -21.67 -6.83
N HIS A 32 6.84 -21.46 -5.92
CA HIS A 32 6.54 -21.10 -4.53
C HIS A 32 5.80 -19.77 -4.43
N ARG A 33 6.16 -18.78 -5.23
CA ARG A 33 5.44 -17.51 -5.30
C ARG A 33 3.98 -17.71 -5.70
N LEU A 34 3.73 -18.49 -6.76
CA LEU A 34 2.37 -18.77 -7.24
C LEU A 34 1.55 -19.53 -6.20
N VAL A 35 2.12 -20.55 -5.57
CA VAL A 35 1.44 -21.30 -4.50
C VAL A 35 1.06 -20.37 -3.34
N LEU A 36 1.99 -19.57 -2.84
CA LEU A 36 1.69 -18.59 -1.78
C LEU A 36 0.61 -17.60 -2.20
N THR A 37 0.70 -17.08 -3.42
CA THR A 37 -0.28 -16.14 -3.97
C THR A 37 -1.68 -16.74 -3.98
N VAL A 38 -1.82 -17.97 -4.47
CA VAL A 38 -3.12 -18.64 -4.55
C VAL A 38 -3.63 -19.00 -3.16
N VAL A 39 -2.80 -19.63 -2.32
CA VAL A 39 -3.22 -20.08 -0.98
C VAL A 39 -3.65 -18.88 -0.12
N LEU A 40 -2.81 -17.84 -0.01
CA LEU A 40 -3.13 -16.69 0.82
C LEU A 40 -4.27 -15.84 0.24
N GLY A 41 -4.38 -15.77 -1.09
CA GLY A 41 -5.51 -15.14 -1.76
C GLY A 41 -6.83 -15.88 -1.47
N VAL A 42 -6.85 -17.20 -1.60
CA VAL A 42 -8.04 -18.02 -1.29
C VAL A 42 -8.39 -17.94 0.20
N CYS A 43 -7.41 -18.02 1.10
CA CYS A 43 -7.66 -17.84 2.53
C CYS A 43 -8.31 -16.48 2.82
N ALA A 44 -7.79 -15.40 2.25
CA ALA A 44 -8.36 -14.06 2.42
C ALA A 44 -9.78 -13.96 1.85
N ALA A 45 -10.02 -14.58 0.67
CA ALA A 45 -11.35 -14.62 0.06
C ALA A 45 -12.36 -15.33 0.97
N VAL A 46 -12.00 -16.51 1.48
CA VAL A 46 -12.87 -17.34 2.33
C VAL A 46 -13.15 -16.64 3.68
N ILE A 47 -12.13 -16.10 4.34
CA ILE A 47 -12.28 -15.38 5.62
C ILE A 47 -13.21 -14.18 5.44
N CYS A 48 -12.98 -13.36 4.41
CA CYS A 48 -13.79 -12.18 4.14
C CYS A 48 -15.24 -12.56 3.77
N TRP A 49 -15.43 -13.53 2.87
CA TRP A 49 -16.74 -14.02 2.48
C TRP A 49 -17.50 -14.56 3.68
N TRP A 50 -16.88 -15.44 4.48
CA TRP A 50 -17.50 -16.05 5.65
C TRP A 50 -17.99 -15.01 6.65
N ARG A 51 -17.14 -14.02 6.93
CA ARG A 51 -17.50 -12.91 7.81
C ARG A 51 -18.68 -12.10 7.26
N LEU A 52 -18.62 -11.65 6.00
CA LEU A 52 -19.68 -10.84 5.40
C LEU A 52 -21.01 -11.60 5.33
N HIS A 53 -20.95 -12.93 5.10
CA HIS A 53 -22.13 -13.78 5.03
C HIS A 53 -22.77 -13.97 6.41
N ASN A 54 -21.98 -14.28 7.43
CA ASN A 54 -22.49 -14.58 8.78
C ASN A 54 -22.94 -13.32 9.54
N ASP A 55 -22.21 -12.25 9.42
CA ASP A 55 -22.52 -11.01 10.13
C ASP A 55 -23.63 -10.21 9.44
N GLY A 56 -24.00 -10.57 8.20
CA GLY A 56 -24.99 -9.86 7.39
C GLY A 56 -24.60 -8.40 7.13
N VAL A 57 -23.30 -8.07 7.21
CA VAL A 57 -22.79 -6.71 7.06
C VAL A 57 -22.40 -6.40 5.63
N LEU A 58 -22.41 -5.11 5.30
CA LEU A 58 -21.92 -4.63 4.04
C LEU A 58 -20.39 -4.68 3.99
N ALA A 59 -19.85 -4.79 2.76
CA ALA A 59 -18.42 -4.88 2.50
C ALA A 59 -17.70 -3.50 2.59
N ALA A 60 -18.08 -2.67 3.55
CA ALA A 60 -17.51 -1.35 3.81
C ALA A 60 -17.22 -0.56 2.50
N ASP A 61 -16.00 -0.07 2.32
CA ASP A 61 -15.59 0.74 1.16
C ASP A 61 -15.78 0.04 -0.20
N PHE A 62 -15.81 -1.28 -0.24
CA PHE A 62 -16.08 -2.02 -1.47
C PHE A 62 -17.56 -1.99 -1.86
N THR A 63 -18.48 -1.79 -0.92
CA THR A 63 -19.93 -1.78 -1.19
C THR A 63 -20.32 -0.65 -2.14
N TRP A 64 -19.72 0.54 -1.99
CA TRP A 64 -20.00 1.67 -2.90
C TRP A 64 -19.67 1.34 -4.36
N PRO A 65 -18.41 0.96 -4.70
CA PRO A 65 -18.06 0.63 -6.08
C PRO A 65 -18.88 -0.56 -6.62
N TRP A 66 -19.18 -1.56 -5.79
CA TRP A 66 -19.98 -2.71 -6.20
C TRP A 66 -21.43 -2.31 -6.56
N ARG A 67 -22.08 -1.49 -5.74
CA ARG A 67 -23.40 -0.93 -6.05
C ARG A 67 -23.34 0.02 -7.24
N GLY A 68 -22.33 0.86 -7.31
CA GLY A 68 -22.10 1.76 -8.44
C GLY A 68 -21.91 1.03 -9.76
N ALA A 69 -21.17 -0.08 -9.75
CA ALA A 69 -21.00 -0.93 -10.93
C ALA A 69 -22.32 -1.56 -11.39
N ARG A 70 -23.18 -1.97 -10.44
CA ARG A 70 -24.54 -2.48 -10.75
C ARG A 70 -25.44 -1.40 -11.34
N ALA A 71 -25.40 -0.18 -10.79
CA ALA A 71 -26.14 0.95 -11.33
C ALA A 71 -25.71 1.27 -12.77
N LEU A 72 -24.41 1.26 -13.05
CA LEU A 72 -23.89 1.43 -14.40
C LEU A 72 -24.39 0.35 -15.36
N LEU A 73 -24.43 -0.92 -14.94
CA LEU A 73 -24.96 -2.02 -15.75
C LEU A 73 -26.46 -1.88 -16.02
N ALA A 74 -27.19 -1.21 -15.13
CA ALA A 74 -28.61 -0.87 -15.30
C ALA A 74 -28.82 0.41 -16.15
N GLY A 75 -27.76 1.05 -16.64
CA GLY A 75 -27.82 2.31 -17.39
C GLY A 75 -28.09 3.54 -16.54
N GLU A 76 -27.92 3.45 -15.22
CA GLU A 76 -28.20 4.56 -14.28
C GLU A 76 -26.91 5.29 -13.90
N ASN A 77 -27.03 6.60 -13.58
CA ASN A 77 -25.90 7.37 -13.05
C ASN A 77 -25.67 7.00 -11.57
N PRO A 78 -24.55 6.32 -11.23
CA PRO A 78 -24.30 5.81 -9.88
C PRO A 78 -24.21 6.91 -8.82
N TYR A 79 -23.80 8.13 -9.19
CA TYR A 79 -23.69 9.26 -8.27
C TYR A 79 -25.05 9.83 -7.86
N HIS A 80 -26.09 9.57 -8.65
CA HIS A 80 -27.46 10.05 -8.38
C HIS A 80 -28.31 8.99 -7.66
N VAL A 81 -28.05 7.69 -7.89
CA VAL A 81 -28.92 6.61 -7.39
C VAL A 81 -28.41 5.95 -6.11
N ILE A 82 -27.12 6.13 -5.74
CA ILE A 82 -26.58 5.68 -4.46
C ILE A 82 -26.92 6.72 -3.40
N GLN A 83 -27.97 6.47 -2.64
CA GLN A 83 -28.52 7.32 -1.60
C GLN A 83 -29.06 6.47 -0.45
N ARG A 84 -29.43 7.09 0.68
CA ARG A 84 -30.05 6.37 1.82
C ARG A 84 -31.31 5.60 1.45
N THR A 85 -32.11 6.19 0.61
CA THR A 85 -33.36 5.59 0.08
C THR A 85 -33.22 5.43 -1.42
N GLY A 86 -33.60 4.28 -1.97
CA GLY A 86 -33.50 4.03 -3.41
C GLY A 86 -33.08 2.60 -3.74
N PRO A 87 -32.86 2.29 -5.01
CA PRO A 87 -32.52 0.94 -5.47
C PRO A 87 -31.15 0.46 -5.01
N TYR A 88 -30.24 1.40 -4.68
CA TYR A 88 -28.88 1.12 -4.19
C TYR A 88 -28.63 1.83 -2.86
N PRO A 89 -29.32 1.41 -1.76
CA PRO A 89 -29.34 2.17 -0.51
C PRO A 89 -27.95 2.19 0.15
N PHE A 90 -27.44 3.39 0.47
CA PHE A 90 -26.23 3.58 1.24
C PHE A 90 -26.25 4.89 2.04
N ASP A 91 -25.63 4.90 3.23
CA ASP A 91 -25.73 6.01 4.17
C ASP A 91 -24.93 7.27 3.76
N ALA A 92 -24.13 7.18 2.71
CA ALA A 92 -23.31 8.27 2.22
C ALA A 92 -23.24 8.30 0.68
N PRO A 93 -22.96 9.46 0.06
CA PRO A 93 -22.75 9.59 -1.37
C PRO A 93 -21.59 8.71 -1.88
N LEU A 94 -21.56 8.45 -3.18
CA LEU A 94 -20.48 7.70 -3.81
C LEU A 94 -19.18 8.52 -3.86
N TYR A 95 -18.25 8.25 -2.95
CA TYR A 95 -16.96 8.94 -2.88
C TYR A 95 -15.88 8.39 -3.83
N TYR A 96 -16.18 7.36 -4.59
CA TYR A 96 -15.23 6.73 -5.51
C TYR A 96 -15.35 7.28 -6.93
N PRO A 97 -14.21 7.53 -7.62
CA PRO A 97 -14.24 7.96 -9.03
C PRO A 97 -14.71 6.81 -9.94
N LEU A 98 -15.22 7.15 -11.10
CA LEU A 98 -15.78 6.17 -12.05
C LEU A 98 -14.83 5.02 -12.43
N PRO A 99 -13.51 5.24 -12.63
CA PRO A 99 -12.57 4.13 -12.85
C PRO A 99 -12.66 3.01 -11.84
N THR A 100 -12.96 3.32 -10.56
CA THR A 100 -13.13 2.30 -9.51
C THR A 100 -14.27 1.35 -9.83
N LEU A 101 -15.38 1.89 -10.31
CA LEU A 101 -16.56 1.11 -10.67
C LEU A 101 -16.25 0.18 -11.85
N LEU A 102 -15.50 0.69 -12.83
CA LEU A 102 -15.09 -0.10 -14.00
C LEU A 102 -14.22 -1.31 -13.60
N PHE A 103 -13.33 -1.15 -12.60
CA PHE A 103 -12.54 -2.27 -12.09
C PHE A 103 -13.38 -3.30 -11.34
N VAL A 104 -14.51 -2.92 -10.80
CA VAL A 104 -15.42 -3.78 -10.05
C VAL A 104 -16.50 -4.44 -10.94
N LEU A 105 -16.72 -3.96 -12.17
CA LEU A 105 -17.72 -4.52 -13.09
C LEU A 105 -17.73 -6.06 -13.16
N PRO A 106 -16.56 -6.76 -13.24
CA PRO A 106 -16.55 -8.22 -13.28
C PRO A 106 -17.16 -8.88 -12.02
N LEU A 107 -17.16 -8.18 -10.89
CA LEU A 107 -17.70 -8.67 -9.61
C LEU A 107 -19.14 -8.22 -9.36
N ALA A 108 -19.69 -7.33 -10.18
CA ALA A 108 -21.03 -6.76 -9.99
C ALA A 108 -22.16 -7.80 -10.07
N TRP A 109 -21.94 -8.90 -10.79
CA TRP A 109 -22.90 -10.00 -10.93
C TRP A 109 -22.96 -10.92 -9.73
N LEU A 110 -21.95 -10.91 -8.86
CA LEU A 110 -21.90 -11.76 -7.68
C LEU A 110 -22.75 -11.16 -6.55
N PRO A 111 -23.34 -12.00 -5.67
CA PRO A 111 -23.91 -11.53 -4.41
C PRO A 111 -22.86 -10.80 -3.57
N ALA A 112 -23.28 -9.78 -2.78
CA ALA A 112 -22.36 -8.89 -2.04
C ALA A 112 -21.28 -9.61 -1.21
N PRO A 113 -21.59 -10.68 -0.41
CA PRO A 113 -20.56 -11.39 0.34
C PRO A 113 -19.51 -12.06 -0.56
N LEU A 114 -19.95 -12.68 -1.66
CA LEU A 114 -19.03 -13.32 -2.61
C LEU A 114 -18.20 -12.29 -3.36
N ALA A 115 -18.78 -11.17 -3.78
CA ALA A 115 -18.07 -10.08 -4.44
C ALA A 115 -16.99 -9.49 -3.52
N GLY A 116 -17.32 -9.23 -2.25
CA GLY A 116 -16.38 -8.75 -1.24
C GLY A 116 -15.25 -9.75 -0.96
N GLY A 117 -15.59 -11.03 -0.81
CA GLY A 117 -14.61 -12.11 -0.65
C GLY A 117 -13.67 -12.22 -1.86
N ALA A 118 -14.22 -12.24 -3.08
CA ALA A 118 -13.43 -12.29 -4.31
C ALA A 118 -12.51 -11.06 -4.45
N PHE A 119 -13.01 -9.87 -4.14
CA PHE A 119 -12.22 -8.64 -4.15
C PHE A 119 -11.05 -8.72 -3.19
N MET A 120 -11.25 -9.16 -1.94
CA MET A 120 -10.18 -9.31 -0.95
C MET A 120 -9.20 -10.42 -1.31
N GLY A 121 -9.70 -11.52 -1.88
CA GLY A 121 -8.84 -12.60 -2.37
C GLY A 121 -7.91 -12.14 -3.48
N LEU A 122 -8.44 -11.45 -4.50
CA LEU A 122 -7.66 -10.89 -5.60
C LEU A 122 -6.67 -9.81 -5.12
N SER A 123 -7.11 -8.94 -4.21
CA SER A 123 -6.28 -7.89 -3.64
C SER A 123 -5.10 -8.47 -2.86
N THR A 124 -5.35 -9.49 -2.04
CA THR A 124 -4.34 -10.19 -1.26
C THR A 124 -3.39 -10.97 -2.18
N ALA A 125 -3.93 -11.69 -3.16
CA ALA A 125 -3.13 -12.42 -4.15
C ALA A 125 -2.17 -11.47 -4.88
N LEU A 126 -2.64 -10.32 -5.34
CA LEU A 126 -1.82 -9.30 -5.99
C LEU A 126 -0.72 -8.77 -5.05
N LEU A 127 -1.07 -8.48 -3.79
CA LEU A 127 -0.11 -8.01 -2.79
C LEU A 127 0.96 -9.06 -2.48
N VAL A 128 0.58 -10.32 -2.30
CA VAL A 128 1.50 -11.44 -2.05
C VAL A 128 2.41 -11.67 -3.26
N TYR A 129 1.86 -11.70 -4.47
CA TYR A 129 2.63 -11.83 -5.70
C TYR A 129 3.67 -10.71 -5.86
N ALA A 130 3.27 -9.47 -5.61
CA ALA A 130 4.15 -8.32 -5.66
C ALA A 130 5.20 -8.35 -4.54
N GLY A 131 4.77 -8.65 -3.31
CA GLY A 131 5.60 -8.65 -2.11
C GLY A 131 6.64 -9.75 -2.06
N THR A 132 6.37 -10.90 -2.69
CA THR A 132 7.29 -12.06 -2.71
C THR A 132 8.29 -12.05 -3.87
N ARG A 133 8.31 -10.99 -4.69
CA ARG A 133 9.24 -10.86 -5.81
C ARG A 133 10.71 -10.94 -5.37
N ASP A 134 11.03 -10.32 -4.23
CA ASP A 134 12.38 -10.24 -3.68
C ASP A 134 12.54 -11.15 -2.43
N GLY A 135 11.74 -12.19 -2.28
CA GLY A 135 11.75 -13.11 -1.14
C GLY A 135 10.58 -12.93 -0.17
N TYR A 136 10.66 -13.56 1.01
CA TYR A 136 9.58 -13.57 2.02
C TYR A 136 9.51 -12.30 2.90
N GLN A 137 10.39 -11.34 2.67
CA GLN A 137 10.65 -10.24 3.61
C GLN A 137 9.43 -9.38 3.92
N ARG A 138 8.48 -9.27 2.96
CA ARG A 138 7.27 -8.45 3.10
C ARG A 138 6.05 -9.22 3.60
N LEU A 139 6.16 -10.54 3.80
CA LEU A 139 5.01 -11.33 4.28
C LEU A 139 4.45 -10.87 5.64
N PRO A 140 5.27 -10.35 6.61
CA PRO A 140 4.70 -9.85 7.85
C PRO A 140 3.71 -8.69 7.69
N ILE A 141 3.65 -8.05 6.50
CA ILE A 141 2.60 -7.06 6.20
C ILE A 141 1.20 -7.66 6.37
N LEU A 142 1.02 -8.94 6.04
CA LEU A 142 -0.25 -9.65 6.18
C LEU A 142 -0.67 -9.88 7.64
N LEU A 143 0.26 -9.73 8.59
CA LEU A 143 -0.01 -9.82 10.02
C LEU A 143 -0.25 -8.45 10.66
N SER A 144 -0.19 -7.38 9.89
CA SER A 144 -0.34 -6.02 10.39
C SER A 144 -1.80 -5.64 10.61
N VAL A 145 -2.05 -4.75 11.57
CA VAL A 145 -3.38 -4.20 11.83
C VAL A 145 -4.03 -3.58 10.59
N PRO A 146 -3.32 -2.76 9.75
CA PRO A 146 -3.92 -2.23 8.54
C PRO A 146 -4.38 -3.30 7.54
N PHE A 147 -3.64 -4.42 7.42
CA PHE A 147 -4.07 -5.52 6.55
C PHE A 147 -5.26 -6.28 7.15
N CYS A 148 -5.24 -6.59 8.45
CA CYS A 148 -6.35 -7.23 9.13
C CYS A 148 -7.62 -6.37 9.02
N ASN A 149 -7.50 -5.06 9.23
CA ASN A 149 -8.63 -4.14 9.03
C ASN A 149 -9.13 -4.17 7.58
N ALA A 150 -8.22 -4.16 6.59
CA ALA A 150 -8.62 -4.26 5.19
C ALA A 150 -9.32 -5.58 4.86
N LEU A 151 -8.97 -6.68 5.52
CA LEU A 151 -9.58 -7.99 5.37
C LEU A 151 -10.99 -8.03 5.97
N PHE A 152 -11.16 -7.43 7.16
CA PHE A 152 -12.47 -7.37 7.85
C PHE A 152 -13.41 -6.33 7.23
N TRP A 153 -12.88 -5.22 6.75
CA TRP A 153 -13.61 -4.13 6.11
C TRP A 153 -13.06 -3.91 4.71
N PRO A 154 -13.49 -4.69 3.70
CA PRO A 154 -12.87 -4.72 2.37
C PRO A 154 -12.42 -3.36 1.85
N GLN A 155 -11.07 -3.19 1.78
CA GLN A 155 -10.42 -1.93 1.48
C GLN A 155 -9.52 -2.01 0.24
N TRP A 156 -9.30 -0.87 -0.41
CA TRP A 156 -8.42 -0.73 -1.56
C TRP A 156 -6.93 -0.71 -1.22
N ALA A 157 -6.59 -0.49 0.05
CA ALA A 157 -5.20 -0.36 0.51
C ALA A 157 -4.28 -1.54 0.10
N PRO A 158 -4.70 -2.83 0.12
CA PRO A 158 -3.86 -3.93 -0.36
C PRO A 158 -3.50 -3.83 -1.85
N ILE A 159 -4.45 -3.43 -2.72
CA ILE A 159 -4.19 -3.20 -4.16
C ILE A 159 -3.22 -2.04 -4.34
N ILE A 160 -3.45 -0.91 -3.68
CA ILE A 160 -2.56 0.26 -3.79
C ILE A 160 -1.16 -0.08 -3.29
N THR A 161 -1.05 -0.86 -2.22
CA THR A 161 0.25 -1.37 -1.72
C THR A 161 0.96 -2.23 -2.76
N ALA A 162 0.23 -3.09 -3.46
CA ALA A 162 0.79 -3.88 -4.56
C ALA A 162 1.23 -3.00 -5.75
N VAL A 163 0.47 -1.95 -6.08
CA VAL A 163 0.82 -0.99 -7.14
C VAL A 163 2.14 -0.28 -6.85
N VAL A 164 2.43 0.09 -5.59
CA VAL A 164 3.76 0.63 -5.22
C VAL A 164 4.88 -0.32 -5.61
N LEU A 165 4.67 -1.64 -5.49
CA LEU A 165 5.65 -2.67 -5.85
C LEU A 165 5.67 -2.99 -7.35
N LEU A 166 4.54 -2.79 -8.04
CA LEU A 166 4.30 -3.05 -9.46
C LEU A 166 3.83 -1.77 -10.17
N PRO A 167 4.71 -0.78 -10.41
CA PRO A 167 4.28 0.55 -10.89
C PRO A 167 3.60 0.57 -12.26
N HIS A 168 3.71 -0.49 -13.05
CA HIS A 168 2.98 -0.62 -14.33
C HIS A 168 1.48 -0.84 -14.11
N LEU A 169 1.05 -1.24 -12.91
CA LEU A 169 -0.36 -1.37 -12.51
C LEU A 169 -0.93 -0.07 -11.92
N LEU A 170 -0.28 1.07 -12.15
CA LEU A 170 -0.72 2.37 -11.69
C LEU A 170 -2.20 2.71 -12.01
N PRO A 171 -2.82 2.25 -13.11
CA PRO A 171 -4.24 2.45 -13.33
C PRO A 171 -5.13 2.02 -12.17
N LEU A 172 -4.77 0.94 -11.45
CA LEU A 172 -5.52 0.49 -10.27
C LEU A 172 -5.48 1.50 -9.12
N ALA A 173 -4.48 2.39 -9.09
CA ALA A 173 -4.40 3.46 -8.10
C ALA A 173 -5.46 4.55 -8.30
N LEU A 174 -6.06 4.65 -9.50
CA LEU A 174 -7.21 5.52 -9.77
C LEU A 174 -8.43 5.14 -8.94
N ALA A 175 -8.49 3.92 -8.43
CA ALA A 175 -9.58 3.48 -7.56
C ALA A 175 -9.68 4.29 -6.25
N LYS A 176 -8.55 4.74 -5.72
CA LYS A 176 -8.50 5.59 -4.50
C LYS A 176 -7.42 6.66 -4.68
N PRO A 177 -7.71 7.75 -5.40
CA PRO A 177 -6.70 8.73 -5.80
C PRO A 177 -5.92 9.35 -4.64
N SER A 178 -6.54 9.49 -3.47
CA SER A 178 -5.90 10.06 -2.28
C SER A 178 -4.59 9.36 -1.93
N ILE A 179 -4.59 8.02 -1.84
CA ILE A 179 -3.39 7.21 -1.58
C ILE A 179 -2.72 6.73 -2.87
N GLY A 180 -3.43 6.75 -3.99
CA GLY A 180 -2.91 6.40 -5.32
C GLY A 180 -1.79 7.34 -5.77
N VAL A 181 -1.93 8.64 -5.49
CA VAL A 181 -0.88 9.64 -5.74
C VAL A 181 0.42 9.28 -5.02
N ALA A 182 0.34 8.73 -3.80
CA ALA A 182 1.52 8.30 -3.05
C ALA A 182 2.25 7.13 -3.73
N ALA A 183 1.52 6.21 -4.35
CA ALA A 183 2.12 5.12 -5.12
C ALA A 183 2.90 5.65 -6.34
N PHE A 184 2.35 6.62 -7.07
CA PHE A 184 3.02 7.28 -8.18
C PHE A 184 4.24 8.08 -7.73
N ALA A 185 4.12 8.90 -6.69
CA ALA A 185 5.20 9.72 -6.15
C ALA A 185 6.37 8.85 -5.65
N ALA A 186 6.07 7.69 -5.06
CA ALA A 186 7.09 6.76 -4.60
C ALA A 186 7.88 6.14 -5.76
N ARG A 187 7.18 5.65 -6.78
CA ARG A 187 7.78 4.90 -7.91
C ARG A 187 7.09 5.26 -9.23
N PRO A 188 7.41 6.42 -9.80
CA PRO A 188 6.81 6.86 -11.06
C PRO A 188 7.08 5.84 -12.18
N SER A 189 6.06 5.60 -13.00
CA SER A 189 6.13 4.69 -14.15
C SER A 189 5.46 5.36 -15.35
N TRP A 190 6.21 5.62 -16.41
CA TRP A 190 5.66 6.16 -17.64
C TRP A 190 4.56 5.27 -18.24
N ARG A 191 4.83 3.95 -18.32
CA ARG A 191 3.83 2.99 -18.82
C ARG A 191 2.56 2.99 -17.97
N GLY A 192 2.72 3.03 -16.64
CA GLY A 192 1.60 3.13 -15.74
C GLY A 192 0.83 4.44 -15.89
N ALA A 193 1.52 5.57 -16.08
CA ALA A 193 0.90 6.88 -16.30
C ALA A 193 0.07 6.89 -17.58
N VAL A 194 0.64 6.43 -18.71
CA VAL A 194 -0.10 6.33 -19.99
C VAL A 194 -1.32 5.43 -19.85
N ALA A 195 -1.17 4.25 -19.25
CA ALA A 195 -2.29 3.35 -19.01
C ALA A 195 -3.37 3.98 -18.11
N SER A 196 -2.98 4.79 -17.12
CA SER A 196 -3.94 5.55 -16.29
C SER A 196 -4.71 6.59 -17.10
N VAL A 197 -4.03 7.31 -18.01
CA VAL A 197 -4.68 8.25 -18.93
C VAL A 197 -5.69 7.54 -19.84
N VAL A 198 -5.35 6.36 -20.36
CA VAL A 198 -6.27 5.55 -21.19
C VAL A 198 -7.52 5.14 -20.39
N VAL A 199 -7.35 4.69 -19.14
CA VAL A 199 -8.49 4.31 -18.28
C VAL A 199 -9.35 5.55 -17.95
N LEU A 200 -8.73 6.70 -17.67
CA LEU A 200 -9.47 7.94 -17.46
C LEU A 200 -10.24 8.36 -18.70
N ALA A 201 -9.61 8.35 -19.89
CA ALA A 201 -10.29 8.66 -21.15
C ALA A 201 -11.46 7.72 -21.42
N GLY A 202 -11.28 6.40 -21.19
CA GLY A 202 -12.35 5.41 -21.28
C GLY A 202 -13.49 5.69 -20.31
N SER A 203 -13.18 6.13 -19.08
CA SER A 203 -14.22 6.45 -18.10
C SER A 203 -15.07 7.66 -18.51
N PHE A 204 -14.48 8.67 -19.18
CA PHE A 204 -15.23 9.78 -19.77
C PHE A 204 -16.18 9.32 -20.90
N ALA A 205 -15.79 8.31 -21.67
CA ALA A 205 -16.67 7.77 -22.70
C ALA A 205 -17.90 7.05 -22.12
N VAL A 206 -17.76 6.47 -20.91
CA VAL A 206 -18.87 5.76 -20.23
C VAL A 206 -19.85 6.75 -19.58
N LEU A 207 -19.34 7.74 -18.86
CA LEU A 207 -20.15 8.77 -18.16
C LEU A 207 -19.41 10.10 -18.18
N PRO A 208 -19.67 10.99 -19.16
CA PRO A 208 -18.89 12.24 -19.33
C PRO A 208 -18.95 13.18 -18.13
N THR A 209 -20.05 13.16 -17.38
CA THR A 209 -20.29 14.07 -16.22
C THR A 209 -19.64 13.59 -14.92
N TRP A 210 -19.14 12.35 -14.86
CA TRP A 210 -18.69 11.74 -13.62
C TRP A 210 -17.68 12.57 -12.80
N PRO A 211 -16.75 13.33 -13.38
CA PRO A 211 -15.82 14.09 -12.55
C PRO A 211 -16.50 15.18 -11.74
N LEU A 212 -17.52 15.83 -12.30
CA LEU A 212 -18.29 16.86 -11.61
C LEU A 212 -19.15 16.25 -10.50
N ASP A 213 -19.82 15.14 -10.80
CA ASP A 213 -20.65 14.39 -9.86
C ASP A 213 -19.80 13.86 -8.69
N TRP A 214 -18.66 13.25 -9.01
CA TRP A 214 -17.70 12.77 -8.03
C TRP A 214 -17.15 13.88 -7.15
N PHE A 215 -16.75 15.01 -7.75
CA PHE A 215 -16.21 16.14 -7.01
C PHE A 215 -17.25 16.76 -6.06
N ALA A 216 -18.50 16.83 -6.48
CA ALA A 216 -19.59 17.25 -5.62
C ALA A 216 -19.78 16.35 -4.41
N ALA A 217 -19.67 15.02 -4.60
CA ALA A 217 -19.72 14.04 -3.52
C ALA A 217 -18.53 14.15 -2.56
N VAL A 218 -17.29 14.18 -3.09
CA VAL A 218 -16.06 14.19 -2.27
C VAL A 218 -15.93 15.44 -1.40
N ARG A 219 -16.48 16.59 -1.81
CA ARG A 219 -16.50 17.80 -0.97
C ARG A 219 -17.17 17.61 0.39
N GLN A 220 -18.04 16.62 0.51
CA GLN A 220 -18.75 16.27 1.76
C GLN A 220 -17.94 15.29 2.63
N HIS A 221 -16.82 14.80 2.16
CA HIS A 221 -16.02 13.77 2.84
C HIS A 221 -14.93 14.40 3.73
N ALA A 222 -14.94 14.04 5.00
CA ALA A 222 -13.96 14.48 6.00
C ALA A 222 -12.76 13.54 6.04
N ALA A 223 -11.87 13.61 5.06
CA ALA A 223 -10.58 12.93 5.14
C ALA A 223 -9.52 13.85 5.76
N VAL A 224 -8.63 13.28 6.56
CA VAL A 224 -7.59 14.02 7.30
C VAL A 224 -6.22 13.69 6.73
N SER A 225 -5.41 14.72 6.47
CA SER A 225 -4.00 14.53 6.14
C SER A 225 -3.19 14.33 7.43
N PRO A 226 -2.34 13.29 7.52
CA PRO A 226 -1.43 13.11 8.67
C PRO A 226 -0.58 14.34 8.97
N LEU A 227 -0.21 15.11 7.95
CA LEU A 227 0.61 16.31 8.10
C LEU A 227 0.06 17.31 9.11
N PHE A 228 -1.27 17.45 9.17
CA PHE A 228 -1.97 18.42 10.02
C PHE A 228 -2.43 17.83 11.38
N SER A 229 -2.09 16.58 11.65
CA SER A 229 -2.42 15.93 12.92
C SER A 229 -1.24 15.97 13.90
N PHE A 230 -1.50 15.66 15.17
CA PHE A 230 -0.46 15.65 16.20
C PHE A 230 0.73 14.75 15.82
N GLY A 231 1.94 15.30 15.85
CA GLY A 231 3.16 14.60 15.45
C GLY A 231 3.39 14.51 13.94
N GLY A 232 2.40 14.87 13.11
CA GLY A 232 2.47 14.82 11.66
C GLY A 232 3.60 15.62 11.03
N PRO A 233 3.86 16.87 11.44
CA PRO A 233 4.97 17.66 10.90
C PRO A 233 6.34 16.99 11.03
N LEU A 234 6.54 16.12 12.05
CA LEU A 234 7.80 15.37 12.20
C LEU A 234 8.07 14.43 11.04
N LEU A 235 7.03 13.98 10.36
CA LEU A 235 7.16 13.06 9.22
C LEU A 235 7.86 13.71 8.02
N LEU A 236 7.88 15.05 7.96
CA LEU A 236 8.64 15.79 6.94
C LEU A 236 10.15 15.54 7.04
N LEU A 237 10.66 15.07 8.18
CA LEU A 237 12.05 14.65 8.32
C LEU A 237 12.44 13.54 7.32
N ALA A 238 11.47 12.79 6.81
CA ALA A 238 11.72 11.82 5.74
C ALA A 238 12.32 12.49 4.48
N ALA A 239 12.14 13.81 4.28
CA ALA A 239 12.73 14.55 3.17
C ALA A 239 14.25 14.49 3.14
N VAL A 240 14.92 14.30 4.28
CA VAL A 240 16.38 14.08 4.35
C VAL A 240 16.82 12.89 3.49
N ARG A 241 15.92 11.92 3.29
CA ARG A 241 16.14 10.72 2.48
C ARG A 241 15.30 10.70 1.18
N TRP A 242 14.84 11.86 0.68
CA TRP A 242 13.90 12.00 -0.45
C TRP A 242 14.29 11.22 -1.71
N ARG A 243 15.60 10.96 -1.92
CA ARG A 243 16.10 10.15 -3.04
C ARG A 243 15.67 8.68 -2.95
N SER A 244 15.34 8.16 -1.76
CA SER A 244 14.82 6.80 -1.63
C SER A 244 13.31 6.79 -1.90
N TRP A 245 12.82 5.78 -2.61
CA TRP A 245 11.39 5.65 -2.89
C TRP A 245 10.56 5.44 -1.61
N GLN A 246 11.16 4.85 -0.57
CA GLN A 246 10.52 4.68 0.73
C GLN A 246 10.24 6.03 1.40
N ALA A 247 11.19 6.93 1.35
CA ALA A 247 11.00 8.28 1.89
C ALA A 247 9.96 9.06 1.09
N ARG A 248 9.98 8.96 -0.25
CA ARG A 248 8.95 9.58 -1.10
C ARG A 248 7.56 9.02 -0.81
N LEU A 249 7.45 7.69 -0.59
CA LEU A 249 6.19 7.07 -0.19
C LEU A 249 5.69 7.64 1.13
N LEU A 250 6.55 7.68 2.16
CA LEU A 250 6.19 8.19 3.47
C LEU A 250 5.75 9.65 3.40
N LEU A 251 6.50 10.50 2.69
CA LEU A 251 6.17 11.93 2.50
C LEU A 251 4.83 12.10 1.78
N ALA A 252 4.62 11.37 0.69
CA ALA A 252 3.37 11.46 -0.07
C ALA A 252 2.17 10.96 0.75
N MET A 253 2.33 9.87 1.51
CA MET A 253 1.32 9.38 2.44
C MET A 253 1.06 10.37 3.60
N THR A 254 2.08 11.10 4.04
CA THR A 254 1.93 12.15 5.06
C THR A 254 1.06 13.31 4.57
N CYS A 255 1.18 13.67 3.29
CA CYS A 255 0.43 14.78 2.70
C CYS A 255 -0.97 14.35 2.18
N ALA A 256 -1.16 13.07 1.89
CA ALA A 256 -2.41 12.57 1.32
C ALA A 256 -3.54 12.59 2.36
N PRO A 257 -4.73 13.13 2.02
CA PRO A 257 -5.91 12.95 2.86
C PRO A 257 -6.32 11.47 2.84
N GLN A 258 -6.57 10.90 4.02
CA GLN A 258 -6.80 9.47 4.17
C GLN A 258 -7.65 9.14 5.40
N LEU A 259 -8.09 7.90 5.46
CA LEU A 259 -8.79 7.28 6.58
C LEU A 259 -7.88 6.28 7.30
N PRO A 260 -8.23 5.81 8.51
CA PRO A 260 -7.43 4.85 9.28
C PRO A 260 -7.04 3.58 8.52
N TYR A 261 -7.85 3.19 7.56
CA TYR A 261 -7.69 1.96 6.78
C TYR A 261 -6.66 2.08 5.65
N ASP A 262 -6.21 3.31 5.35
CA ASP A 262 -5.40 3.62 4.16
C ASP A 262 -3.90 3.50 4.39
N VAL A 263 -3.47 3.27 5.63
CA VAL A 263 -2.05 3.34 6.03
C VAL A 263 -1.20 2.13 5.60
N LEU A 264 -1.79 1.08 5.05
CA LEU A 264 -1.08 -0.14 4.67
C LEU A 264 0.16 0.11 3.78
N PRO A 265 0.13 1.00 2.76
CA PRO A 265 1.31 1.29 1.94
C PRO A 265 2.52 1.80 2.74
N VAL A 266 2.31 2.46 3.88
CA VAL A 266 3.39 2.97 4.74
C VAL A 266 4.32 1.84 5.21
N LEU A 267 3.79 0.63 5.42
CA LEU A 267 4.59 -0.50 5.87
C LEU A 267 5.68 -0.91 4.85
N LEU A 268 5.54 -0.53 3.57
CA LEU A 268 6.54 -0.81 2.54
C LEU A 268 7.85 -0.05 2.73
N VAL A 269 7.93 0.92 3.65
CA VAL A 269 9.20 1.59 3.96
C VAL A 269 10.21 0.62 4.59
N ALA A 270 9.73 -0.44 5.24
CA ALA A 270 10.55 -1.52 5.76
C ALA A 270 11.27 -2.26 4.63
N ARG A 271 12.49 -2.72 4.91
CA ARG A 271 13.38 -3.35 3.94
C ARG A 271 13.71 -4.81 4.27
N THR A 272 13.56 -5.18 5.54
CA THR A 272 13.86 -6.53 6.03
C THR A 272 12.64 -7.14 6.68
N PHE A 273 12.63 -8.47 6.79
CA PHE A 273 11.57 -9.21 7.49
C PHE A 273 11.37 -8.68 8.92
N ARG A 274 12.47 -8.45 9.66
CA ARG A 274 12.43 -7.95 11.04
C ARG A 274 11.78 -6.56 11.11
N GLN A 275 12.11 -5.65 10.19
CA GLN A 275 11.51 -4.31 10.17
C GLN A 275 10.00 -4.37 9.89
N HIS A 276 9.54 -5.22 8.96
CA HIS A 276 8.11 -5.42 8.73
C HIS A 276 7.41 -6.00 9.96
N LEU A 277 8.06 -6.96 10.65
CA LEU A 277 7.53 -7.53 11.88
C LEU A 277 7.43 -6.47 13.00
N VAL A 278 8.46 -5.64 13.15
CA VAL A 278 8.43 -4.52 14.12
C VAL A 278 7.26 -3.58 13.83
N LEU A 279 7.05 -3.18 12.56
CA LEU A 279 5.92 -2.31 12.20
C LEU A 279 4.57 -2.99 12.48
N ALA A 280 4.45 -4.29 12.22
CA ALA A 280 3.23 -5.03 12.55
C ALA A 280 2.99 -5.05 14.07
N ILE A 281 4.02 -5.33 14.87
CA ILE A 281 3.94 -5.33 16.34
C ILE A 281 3.58 -3.95 16.87
N CYS A 282 4.21 -2.88 16.38
CA CYS A 282 3.87 -1.50 16.78
C CYS A 282 2.39 -1.21 16.52
N GLY A 283 1.85 -1.61 15.36
CA GLY A 283 0.43 -1.43 15.06
C GLY A 283 -0.47 -2.17 16.06
N TRP A 284 -0.15 -3.42 16.42
CA TRP A 284 -0.91 -4.19 17.41
C TRP A 284 -0.80 -3.61 18.82
N LEU A 285 0.37 -3.12 19.23
CA LEU A 285 0.51 -2.40 20.51
C LEU A 285 -0.39 -1.17 20.53
N GLY A 286 -0.48 -0.45 19.40
CA GLY A 286 -1.43 0.66 19.27
C GLY A 286 -2.88 0.21 19.52
N VAL A 287 -3.32 -0.90 18.95
CA VAL A 287 -4.67 -1.43 19.18
C VAL A 287 -4.90 -1.80 20.64
N LEU A 288 -3.93 -2.45 21.29
CA LEU A 288 -4.03 -2.85 22.69
C LEU A 288 -4.13 -1.64 23.64
N VAL A 289 -3.48 -0.54 23.31
CA VAL A 289 -3.48 0.67 24.16
C VAL A 289 -4.62 1.64 23.79
N TRP A 290 -5.28 1.47 22.65
CA TRP A 290 -6.38 2.32 22.19
C TRP A 290 -7.52 2.52 23.20
N PRO A 291 -8.02 1.49 23.92
CA PRO A 291 -9.07 1.67 24.90
C PRO A 291 -8.72 2.70 25.98
N TYR A 292 -7.45 2.76 26.42
CA TYR A 292 -6.99 3.75 27.38
C TYR A 292 -6.99 5.18 26.81
N ALA A 293 -6.67 5.34 25.53
CA ALA A 293 -6.73 6.63 24.86
C ALA A 293 -8.18 7.15 24.75
N VAL A 294 -9.12 6.28 24.49
CA VAL A 294 -10.55 6.61 24.47
C VAL A 294 -11.05 7.07 25.84
N VAL A 295 -10.67 6.37 26.89
CA VAL A 295 -10.99 6.75 28.29
C VAL A 295 -10.43 8.13 28.64
N LEU A 296 -9.29 8.50 28.10
CA LEU A 296 -8.67 9.82 28.30
C LEU A 296 -9.22 10.89 27.34
N HIS A 297 -10.35 10.64 26.67
CA HIS A 297 -10.98 11.52 25.67
C HIS A 297 -10.05 11.98 24.53
N ARG A 298 -9.05 11.18 24.20
CA ARG A 298 -8.13 11.42 23.07
C ARG A 298 -8.54 10.59 21.84
N ASN A 299 -9.65 10.98 21.22
CA ASN A 299 -10.19 10.29 20.04
C ASN A 299 -9.53 10.71 18.72
N ASP A 300 -8.32 11.27 18.78
CA ASP A 300 -7.54 11.57 17.56
C ASP A 300 -6.96 10.28 16.98
N TRP A 301 -7.76 9.59 16.17
CA TRP A 301 -7.36 8.36 15.51
C TRP A 301 -6.18 8.55 14.53
N MET A 302 -6.05 9.76 13.91
CA MET A 302 -4.93 10.03 13.00
C MET A 302 -3.64 10.23 13.78
N GLY A 303 -3.66 11.00 14.86
CA GLY A 303 -2.51 11.13 15.78
C GLY A 303 -2.08 9.76 16.32
N TRP A 304 -3.04 8.88 16.59
CA TRP A 304 -2.77 7.50 17.00
C TRP A 304 -2.03 6.69 15.93
N GLN A 305 -2.48 6.75 14.68
CA GLN A 305 -1.79 6.13 13.54
C GLN A 305 -0.39 6.70 13.36
N ILE A 306 -0.22 8.01 13.57
CA ILE A 306 1.11 8.63 13.51
C ILE A 306 2.04 8.01 14.52
N VAL A 307 1.63 7.90 15.78
CA VAL A 307 2.48 7.36 16.85
C VAL A 307 2.86 5.90 16.60
N TRP A 308 1.90 5.06 16.21
CA TRP A 308 2.11 3.61 16.19
C TRP A 308 2.49 3.03 14.81
N VAL A 309 2.28 3.78 13.73
CA VAL A 309 2.62 3.33 12.38
C VAL A 309 3.62 4.26 11.70
N TYR A 310 3.31 5.56 11.64
CA TYR A 310 4.13 6.51 10.87
C TYR A 310 5.47 6.85 11.52
N LEU A 311 5.52 7.09 12.83
CA LEU A 311 6.79 7.38 13.53
C LEU A 311 7.75 6.19 13.52
N PRO A 312 7.32 4.93 13.80
CA PRO A 312 8.17 3.77 13.58
C PRO A 312 8.66 3.64 12.14
N ALA A 313 7.80 3.93 11.16
CA ALA A 313 8.16 3.95 9.75
C ALA A 313 9.21 5.04 9.44
N LEU A 314 9.05 6.24 10.01
CA LEU A 314 10.02 7.33 9.88
C LEU A 314 11.40 6.93 10.44
N VAL A 315 11.44 6.32 11.62
CA VAL A 315 12.68 5.80 12.22
C VAL A 315 13.37 4.84 11.25
N ILE A 316 12.63 3.90 10.64
CA ILE A 316 13.18 2.97 9.66
C ILE A 316 13.71 3.70 8.41
N VAL A 317 13.00 4.72 7.93
CA VAL A 317 13.43 5.52 6.76
C VAL A 317 14.73 6.27 7.07
N LEU A 318 14.84 6.86 8.25
CA LEU A 318 15.99 7.65 8.67
C LEU A 318 17.20 6.79 9.08
N TRP A 319 16.97 5.52 9.45
CA TRP A 319 18.04 4.62 9.87
C TRP A 319 19.12 4.49 8.80
N PRO A 320 20.39 4.73 9.15
CA PRO A 320 21.48 4.68 8.18
C PRO A 320 21.59 3.28 7.56
N MET A 321 21.64 3.22 6.24
CA MET A 321 22.00 1.98 5.57
C MET A 321 23.48 1.71 5.78
N PRO A 322 23.90 0.48 6.05
CA PRO A 322 25.30 0.12 5.97
C PRO A 322 25.81 0.46 4.56
N LYS A 323 26.92 1.20 4.47
CA LYS A 323 27.48 1.78 3.22
C LYS A 323 27.78 0.73 2.12
N HIS A 324 27.77 -0.55 2.46
CA HIS A 324 28.07 -1.66 1.53
C HIS A 324 26.83 -2.28 0.82
N ALA A 325 25.63 -1.71 0.98
CA ALA A 325 24.46 -2.12 0.21
C ALA A 325 24.32 -1.35 -1.12
N ALA A 326 25.32 -0.59 -1.53
CA ALA A 326 25.40 -0.03 -2.87
C ALA A 326 25.61 -1.21 -3.85
N VAL A 327 24.54 -1.48 -4.58
CA VAL A 327 24.37 -2.48 -5.62
C VAL A 327 25.60 -2.49 -6.54
N CYS A 328 26.32 -3.61 -6.59
CA CYS A 328 26.97 -4.02 -7.81
C CYS A 328 25.86 -4.17 -8.88
N VAL A 329 25.69 -3.15 -9.69
CA VAL A 329 25.03 -3.32 -10.99
C VAL A 329 25.97 -4.26 -11.75
N PRO A 330 25.55 -5.46 -12.13
CA PRO A 330 26.37 -6.29 -13.00
C PRO A 330 26.53 -5.50 -14.30
N THR A 331 27.77 -5.06 -14.56
CA THR A 331 28.17 -4.63 -15.88
C THR A 331 27.88 -5.81 -16.80
N VAL A 332 26.94 -5.62 -17.72
CA VAL A 332 26.71 -6.56 -18.82
C VAL A 332 28.01 -6.55 -19.64
N GLU A 333 28.88 -7.49 -19.32
CA GLU A 333 30.02 -7.81 -20.14
C GLU A 333 29.46 -8.28 -21.49
N GLN A 334 29.70 -7.47 -22.50
CA GLN A 334 29.45 -7.83 -23.90
C GLN A 334 30.18 -9.15 -24.17
N GLN A 335 29.45 -10.26 -24.13
CA GLN A 335 29.89 -11.47 -24.79
C GLN A 335 29.93 -11.15 -26.28
N SER A 336 31.11 -10.74 -26.77
CA SER A 336 31.45 -10.73 -28.17
C SER A 336 31.28 -12.14 -28.71
N VAL A 337 30.35 -12.26 -29.65
CA VAL A 337 30.14 -13.40 -30.53
C VAL A 337 31.46 -13.67 -31.29
N VAL A 338 31.97 -14.88 -31.15
CA VAL A 338 32.82 -15.56 -32.14
C VAL A 338 32.02 -16.73 -32.68
#